data_dc2154532a880bda9d2f62619be7c392
#
_entry.id   dc2154532a880bda9d2f62619be7c392
#
_cell.length_a   1.000
_cell.length_b   1.000
_cell.length_c   1.000
_cell.angle_alpha   90.00
_cell.angle_beta   90.00
_cell.angle_gamma   90.00
#
_symmetry.space_group_name_H-M   'P 1'
#
loop_
_entity.id
_entity.type
_entity.pdbx_description
1 polymer ?
#
loop_
_entity_poly.entity_id
_entity_poly.type
_entity_poly.pdbx_seq_one_letter_code
_entity_poly.pdbx_strand_id
1 'polypeptide(L)'
;MELWQKYQLEKTSRTKEGIEWSSYYAYNAPDDTSPRVFLIGDSICYGYQDAVRRNLEGKVNVSYWASSKCVTDPMYLRHLDFFMDQNKYDLITFNNGLHSLHTDRAEWETAYRNTVEYLHAKAPRTRISITLCTPLQEEPYNAISA
;
A
#
# COMPACT_ATOMS: atom_id res chain seq x y z
N MET A 1 -4.54 -22.25 5.59
CA MET A 1 -3.55 -21.20 5.30
C MET A 1 -4.26 -20.00 4.70
N GLU A 2 -4.12 -18.84 5.33
CA GLU A 2 -4.65 -17.60 4.80
C GLU A 2 -3.96 -17.21 3.48
N LEU A 3 -4.70 -16.54 2.59
CA LEU A 3 -4.16 -16.17 1.27
C LEU A 3 -2.85 -15.38 1.35
N TRP A 4 -2.79 -14.37 2.23
CA TRP A 4 -1.60 -13.53 2.41
C TRP A 4 -0.35 -14.33 2.80
N GLN A 5 -0.51 -15.45 3.51
CA GLN A 5 0.60 -16.29 3.94
C GLN A 5 1.35 -16.94 2.78
N LYS A 6 0.67 -17.17 1.65
CA LYS A 6 1.29 -17.74 0.43
C LYS A 6 2.27 -16.78 -0.22
N TYR A 7 2.11 -15.49 0.01
CA TYR A 7 2.89 -14.42 -0.61
C TYR A 7 3.89 -13.78 0.36
N GLN A 8 3.81 -14.12 1.63
CA GLN A 8 4.71 -13.61 2.66
C GLN A 8 6.11 -14.19 2.49
N LEU A 9 7.14 -13.36 2.61
CA LEU A 9 8.52 -13.84 2.69
C LEU A 9 8.71 -14.65 3.98
N GLU A 10 9.44 -15.77 3.89
CA GLU A 10 9.76 -16.57 5.06
C GLU A 10 10.67 -15.84 6.04
N LYS A 11 11.60 -15.07 5.50
CA LYS A 11 12.57 -14.27 6.27
C LYS A 11 12.74 -12.91 5.61
N THR A 12 13.03 -11.92 6.43
CA THR A 12 13.28 -10.55 5.99
C THR A 12 14.41 -9.93 6.79
N SER A 13 15.22 -9.13 6.11
CA SER A 13 16.29 -8.31 6.71
C SER A 13 15.78 -6.97 7.24
N ARG A 14 14.49 -6.65 7.04
CA ARG A 14 13.95 -5.36 7.44
C ARG A 14 14.09 -5.14 8.94
N THR A 15 14.64 -4.00 9.30
CA THR A 15 14.64 -3.48 10.66
C THR A 15 13.58 -2.39 10.80
N LYS A 16 12.99 -2.30 11.99
CA LYS A 16 12.02 -1.23 12.27
C LYS A 16 12.71 0.13 12.30
N GLU A 17 12.00 1.14 11.85
CA GLU A 17 12.41 2.53 12.00
C GLU A 17 12.23 2.99 13.45
N GLY A 18 12.82 4.14 13.80
CA GLY A 18 12.71 4.70 15.15
C GLY A 18 11.26 5.00 15.55
N ILE A 19 10.41 5.33 14.58
CA ILE A 19 8.96 5.48 14.76
C ILE A 19 8.28 4.71 13.64
N GLU A 20 7.50 3.72 14.03
CA GLU A 20 6.61 3.02 13.10
C GLU A 20 5.18 3.53 13.28
N TRP A 21 4.50 3.79 12.16
CA TRP A 21 3.17 4.35 12.17
C TRP A 21 2.30 3.73 11.06
N SER A 22 0.99 3.80 11.26
CA SER A 22 0.00 3.29 10.33
C SER A 22 -1.28 4.09 10.48
N SER A 23 -1.86 4.51 9.37
CA SER A 23 -3.11 5.26 9.34
C SER A 23 -4.04 4.65 8.28
N TYR A 24 -5.24 4.29 8.70
CA TYR A 24 -6.28 3.76 7.83
C TYR A 24 -7.59 4.50 8.08
N TYR A 25 -8.20 4.98 7.00
CA TYR A 25 -9.58 5.49 7.03
C TYR A 25 -10.39 4.93 5.86
N ALA A 26 -11.65 4.61 6.14
CA ALA A 26 -12.67 4.33 5.14
C ALA A 26 -13.73 5.42 5.23
N TYR A 27 -13.64 6.42 4.38
CA TYR A 27 -14.64 7.48 4.35
C TYR A 27 -15.96 6.95 3.80
N ASN A 28 -17.06 7.46 4.36
CA ASN A 28 -18.40 7.04 3.97
C ASN A 28 -18.55 5.50 4.00
N ALA A 29 -18.07 4.89 5.07
CA ALA A 29 -17.94 3.45 5.20
C ALA A 29 -19.27 2.65 5.04
N PRO A 30 -20.46 3.17 5.47
CA PRO A 30 -21.71 2.46 5.27
C PRO A 30 -22.20 2.37 3.81
N ASP A 31 -21.68 3.23 2.91
CA ASP A 31 -22.08 3.20 1.52
C ASP A 31 -21.35 2.07 0.78
N ASP A 32 -22.10 1.04 0.37
CA ASP A 32 -21.64 -0.10 -0.42
C ASP A 32 -22.15 -0.07 -1.87
N THR A 33 -22.81 1.02 -2.28
CA THR A 33 -23.40 1.17 -3.61
C THR A 33 -22.56 1.99 -4.56
N SER A 34 -21.88 3.04 -4.06
CA SER A 34 -20.99 3.88 -4.86
C SER A 34 -19.63 3.20 -5.07
N PRO A 35 -18.94 3.51 -6.18
CA PRO A 35 -17.57 3.02 -6.37
C PRO A 35 -16.64 3.44 -5.24
N ARG A 36 -15.63 2.62 -4.95
CA ARG A 36 -14.63 2.91 -3.92
C ARG A 36 -13.22 2.70 -4.45
N VAL A 37 -12.35 3.67 -4.19
CA VAL A 37 -10.92 3.56 -4.43
C VAL A 37 -10.18 3.31 -3.11
N PHE A 38 -9.17 2.45 -3.16
CA PHE A 38 -8.27 2.23 -2.04
C PHE A 38 -6.87 2.75 -2.36
N LEU A 39 -6.44 3.78 -1.63
CA LEU A 39 -5.12 4.38 -1.77
C LEU A 39 -4.16 3.71 -0.78
N ILE A 40 -3.13 3.05 -1.29
CA ILE A 40 -2.13 2.38 -0.47
C ILE A 40 -0.78 3.07 -0.68
N GLY A 41 -0.15 3.52 0.40
CA GLY A 41 1.14 4.18 0.31
C GLY A 41 1.77 4.50 1.65
N ASP A 42 2.54 5.56 1.66
CA ASP A 42 3.32 6.07 2.78
C ASP A 42 2.89 7.50 3.17
N SER A 43 3.81 8.28 3.72
CA SER A 43 3.54 9.68 4.12
C SER A 43 3.09 10.57 2.95
N ILE A 44 3.52 10.27 1.73
CA ILE A 44 3.08 11.01 0.55
C ILE A 44 1.59 10.74 0.29
N CYS A 45 1.19 9.47 0.36
CA CYS A 45 -0.22 9.09 0.29
C CYS A 45 -1.04 9.73 1.41
N TYR A 46 -0.54 9.70 2.64
CA TYR A 46 -1.16 10.39 3.76
C TYR A 46 -1.35 11.88 3.46
N GLY A 47 -0.38 12.51 2.82
CA GLY A 47 -0.43 13.92 2.47
C GLY A 47 -1.49 14.27 1.43
N TYR A 48 -1.70 13.44 0.40
CA TYR A 48 -2.65 13.75 -0.68
C TYR A 48 -4.04 13.14 -0.51
N GLN A 49 -4.22 12.18 0.39
CA GLN A 49 -5.47 11.40 0.47
C GLN A 49 -6.70 12.26 0.71
N ASP A 50 -6.59 13.31 1.53
CA ASP A 50 -7.73 14.19 1.82
C ASP A 50 -8.14 15.05 0.60
N ALA A 51 -7.17 15.49 -0.19
CA ALA A 51 -7.45 16.19 -1.44
C ALA A 51 -8.17 15.26 -2.45
N VAL A 52 -7.73 14.00 -2.56
CA VAL A 52 -8.41 13.00 -3.39
C VAL A 52 -9.85 12.80 -2.92
N ARG A 53 -10.03 12.60 -1.62
CA ARG A 53 -11.35 12.42 -1.03
C ARG A 53 -12.30 13.59 -1.37
N ARG A 54 -11.83 14.82 -1.16
CA ARG A 54 -12.65 16.01 -1.43
C ARG A 54 -13.00 16.18 -2.91
N ASN A 55 -12.04 15.90 -3.81
CA ASN A 55 -12.27 16.02 -5.25
C ASN A 55 -13.24 14.93 -5.79
N LEU A 56 -13.35 13.80 -5.10
CA LEU A 56 -14.21 12.69 -5.50
C LEU A 56 -15.53 12.66 -4.72
N GLU A 57 -15.76 13.61 -3.82
CA GLU A 57 -16.95 13.65 -2.98
C GLU A 57 -18.23 13.59 -3.80
N GLY A 58 -19.15 12.73 -3.39
CA GLY A 58 -20.42 12.50 -4.08
C GLY A 58 -20.32 11.63 -5.34
N LYS A 59 -19.13 11.21 -5.76
CA LYS A 59 -18.90 10.39 -6.96
C LYS A 59 -18.27 9.04 -6.62
N VAL A 60 -17.20 9.07 -5.85
CA VAL A 60 -16.40 7.89 -5.49
C VAL A 60 -16.03 7.97 -4.02
N ASN A 61 -16.23 6.89 -3.31
CA ASN A 61 -15.79 6.76 -1.93
C ASN A 61 -14.29 6.44 -1.87
N VAL A 62 -13.62 6.92 -0.85
CA VAL A 62 -12.18 6.74 -0.66
C VAL A 62 -11.92 5.96 0.62
N SER A 63 -11.06 4.98 0.52
CA SER A 63 -10.35 4.40 1.65
C SER A 63 -8.85 4.61 1.43
N TYR A 64 -8.07 4.73 2.49
CA TYR A 64 -6.63 4.75 2.35
C TYR A 64 -5.95 4.00 3.49
N TRP A 65 -4.80 3.46 3.20
CA TRP A 65 -3.84 2.97 4.18
C TRP A 65 -2.46 3.54 3.86
N ALA A 66 -1.96 4.34 4.76
CA ALA A 66 -0.63 4.91 4.70
C ALA A 66 0.18 4.45 5.91
N SER A 67 1.42 4.05 5.69
CA SER A 67 2.23 3.41 6.71
C SER A 67 3.72 3.64 6.47
N SER A 68 4.50 3.59 7.53
CA SER A 68 5.96 3.52 7.49
C SER A 68 6.49 2.13 7.07
N LYS A 69 5.62 1.14 6.95
CA LYS A 69 6.04 -0.23 6.62
C LYS A 69 6.39 -0.36 5.14
N CYS A 70 7.51 -1.01 4.86
CA CYS A 70 7.76 -1.47 3.51
C CYS A 70 7.24 -2.91 3.30
N VAL A 71 7.15 -3.33 2.04
CA VAL A 71 6.60 -4.65 1.68
C VAL A 71 7.38 -5.83 2.27
N THR A 72 8.62 -5.61 2.70
CA THR A 72 9.44 -6.64 3.37
C THR A 72 9.13 -6.78 4.87
N ASP A 73 8.34 -5.88 5.44
CA ASP A 73 7.93 -6.01 6.83
C ASP A 73 7.08 -7.27 7.00
N PRO A 74 7.37 -8.12 7.99
CA PRO A 74 6.65 -9.38 8.19
C PRO A 74 5.16 -9.19 8.51
N MET A 75 4.75 -7.98 8.89
CA MET A 75 3.34 -7.66 9.17
C MET A 75 2.63 -6.98 7.99
N TYR A 76 3.35 -6.64 6.90
CA TYR A 76 2.78 -5.84 5.82
C TYR A 76 1.56 -6.51 5.16
N LEU A 77 1.74 -7.72 4.64
CA LEU A 77 0.65 -8.44 3.97
C LEU A 77 -0.50 -8.78 4.90
N ARG A 78 -0.20 -9.07 6.17
CA ARG A 78 -1.24 -9.33 7.17
C ARG A 78 -2.11 -8.10 7.43
N HIS A 79 -1.49 -6.92 7.55
CA HIS A 79 -2.23 -5.66 7.67
C HIS A 79 -3.02 -5.35 6.40
N LEU A 80 -2.39 -5.51 5.24
CA LEU A 80 -3.04 -5.29 3.96
C LEU A 80 -4.27 -6.20 3.80
N ASP A 81 -4.15 -7.48 4.14
CA ASP A 81 -5.25 -8.44 4.07
C ASP A 81 -6.43 -8.00 4.94
N PHE A 82 -6.15 -7.54 6.16
CA PHE A 82 -7.18 -6.99 7.05
C PHE A 82 -7.93 -5.82 6.39
N PHE A 83 -7.21 -4.89 5.79
CA PHE A 83 -7.84 -3.73 5.14
C PHE A 83 -8.55 -4.10 3.84
N MET A 84 -8.06 -5.11 3.11
CA MET A 84 -8.73 -5.63 1.92
C MET A 84 -10.08 -6.26 2.23
N ASP A 85 -10.26 -6.78 3.42
CA ASP A 85 -11.53 -7.38 3.86
C ASP A 85 -12.58 -6.35 4.32
N GLN A 86 -12.20 -5.08 4.50
CA GLN A 86 -13.11 -4.07 5.03
C GLN A 86 -14.17 -3.60 4.01
N ASN A 87 -13.79 -3.53 2.74
CA ASN A 87 -14.66 -3.07 1.66
C ASN A 87 -14.35 -3.80 0.36
N LYS A 88 -15.28 -3.71 -0.60
CA LYS A 88 -14.99 -3.98 -2.01
C LYS A 88 -14.41 -2.73 -2.64
N TYR A 89 -13.36 -2.89 -3.43
CA TYR A 89 -12.68 -1.79 -4.10
C TYR A 89 -12.79 -1.95 -5.61
N ASP A 90 -13.05 -0.87 -6.32
CA ASP A 90 -13.11 -0.84 -7.79
C ASP A 90 -11.75 -0.48 -8.39
N LEU A 91 -10.97 0.28 -7.65
CA LEU A 91 -9.59 0.66 -8.01
C LEU A 91 -8.74 0.64 -6.76
N ILE A 92 -7.55 0.08 -6.87
CA ILE A 92 -6.49 0.16 -5.87
C ILE A 92 -5.32 0.91 -6.50
N THR A 93 -4.83 1.97 -5.83
CA THR A 93 -3.55 2.58 -6.15
C THR A 93 -2.52 2.08 -5.15
N PHE A 94 -1.41 1.57 -5.64
CA PHE A 94 -0.40 0.94 -4.81
C PHE A 94 0.96 1.60 -5.01
N ASN A 95 1.55 2.06 -3.92
CA ASN A 95 2.91 2.59 -3.85
C ASN A 95 3.62 2.00 -2.62
N ASN A 96 4.87 1.60 -2.80
CA ASN A 96 5.75 1.22 -1.71
C ASN A 96 7.20 1.32 -2.17
N GLY A 97 8.04 2.04 -1.43
CA GLY A 97 9.44 2.19 -1.82
C GLY A 97 10.25 3.11 -0.93
N LEU A 98 9.73 4.26 -0.49
CA LEU A 98 10.52 5.23 0.27
C LEU A 98 11.03 4.68 1.62
N HIS A 99 10.25 3.83 2.28
CA HIS A 99 10.64 3.18 3.52
C HIS A 99 11.47 1.90 3.33
N SER A 100 11.88 1.60 2.09
CA SER A 100 12.69 0.43 1.74
C SER A 100 14.15 0.77 1.42
N LEU A 101 14.56 2.03 1.51
CA LEU A 101 15.87 2.50 1.04
C LEU A 101 17.05 1.82 1.72
N HIS A 102 16.89 1.29 2.90
CA HIS A 102 17.92 0.55 3.66
C HIS A 102 17.67 -0.96 3.69
N THR A 103 16.71 -1.44 2.91
CA THR A 103 16.39 -2.87 2.78
C THR A 103 17.14 -3.45 1.59
N ASP A 104 17.49 -4.74 1.65
CA ASP A 104 18.06 -5.44 0.51
C ASP A 104 17.14 -5.31 -0.71
N ARG A 105 17.70 -4.86 -1.83
CA ARG A 105 16.92 -4.57 -3.05
C ARG A 105 16.25 -5.81 -3.62
N ALA A 106 16.97 -6.92 -3.70
CA ALA A 106 16.43 -8.16 -4.24
C ALA A 106 15.28 -8.70 -3.38
N GLU A 107 15.42 -8.60 -2.06
CA GLU A 107 14.37 -8.94 -1.11
C GLU A 107 13.14 -8.04 -1.29
N TRP A 108 13.35 -6.73 -1.43
CA TRP A 108 12.27 -5.79 -1.67
C TRP A 108 11.55 -6.07 -3.00
N GLU A 109 12.28 -6.30 -4.09
CA GLU A 109 11.70 -6.59 -5.40
C GLU A 109 10.82 -7.85 -5.35
N THR A 110 11.28 -8.88 -4.66
CA THR A 110 10.49 -10.12 -4.46
C THR A 110 9.23 -9.85 -3.65
N ALA A 111 9.36 -9.17 -2.52
CA ALA A 111 8.23 -8.83 -1.66
C ALA A 111 7.23 -7.90 -2.36
N TYR A 112 7.71 -6.96 -3.15
CA TYR A 112 6.87 -6.06 -3.94
C TYR A 112 6.04 -6.84 -4.96
N ARG A 113 6.69 -7.70 -5.74
CA ARG A 113 6.01 -8.57 -6.71
C ARG A 113 4.97 -9.45 -6.03
N ASN A 114 5.35 -10.10 -4.95
CA ASN A 114 4.45 -10.94 -4.17
C ASN A 114 3.23 -10.16 -3.68
N THR A 115 3.42 -8.90 -3.26
CA THR A 115 2.32 -8.04 -2.81
C THR A 115 1.36 -7.72 -3.96
N VAL A 116 1.88 -7.40 -5.15
CA VAL A 116 1.03 -7.14 -6.33
C VAL A 116 0.27 -8.41 -6.73
N GLU A 117 0.93 -9.56 -6.75
CA GLU A 117 0.28 -10.85 -7.02
C GLU A 117 -0.79 -11.18 -5.99
N TYR A 118 -0.51 -10.91 -4.71
CA TYR A 118 -1.50 -11.05 -3.64
C TYR A 118 -2.73 -10.17 -3.90
N LEU A 119 -2.55 -8.91 -4.25
CA LEU A 119 -3.66 -8.00 -4.55
C LEU A 119 -4.52 -8.51 -5.70
N HIS A 120 -3.91 -9.00 -6.78
CA HIS A 120 -4.63 -9.62 -7.89
C HIS A 120 -5.38 -10.89 -7.49
N ALA A 121 -4.77 -11.72 -6.66
CA ALA A 121 -5.42 -12.95 -6.18
C ALA A 121 -6.57 -12.65 -5.22
N LYS A 122 -6.40 -11.65 -4.34
CA LYS A 122 -7.42 -11.26 -3.36
C LYS A 122 -8.62 -10.56 -4.01
N ALA A 123 -8.37 -9.73 -5.02
CA ALA A 123 -9.40 -8.94 -5.68
C ALA A 123 -9.25 -9.02 -7.22
N PRO A 124 -9.57 -10.17 -7.83
CA PRO A 124 -9.28 -10.43 -9.26
C PRO A 124 -10.05 -9.53 -10.24
N ARG A 125 -11.11 -8.88 -9.78
CA ARG A 125 -11.92 -7.95 -10.59
C ARG A 125 -11.55 -6.49 -10.37
N THR A 126 -10.70 -6.20 -9.40
CA THR A 126 -10.30 -4.84 -9.06
C THR A 126 -9.14 -4.39 -9.94
N ARG A 127 -9.23 -3.18 -10.49
CA ARG A 127 -8.13 -2.56 -11.21
C ARG A 127 -7.06 -2.15 -10.21
N ILE A 128 -5.79 -2.47 -10.52
CA ILE A 128 -4.64 -2.06 -9.72
C ILE A 128 -3.80 -1.10 -10.54
N SER A 129 -3.52 0.08 -9.99
CA SER A 129 -2.65 1.10 -10.57
C SER A 129 -1.40 1.25 -9.69
N ILE A 130 -0.24 1.10 -10.28
CA ILE A 130 1.03 1.30 -9.59
C ILE A 130 1.38 2.79 -9.62
N THR A 131 1.62 3.36 -8.45
CA THR A 131 2.11 4.72 -8.30
C THR A 131 3.60 4.67 -7.97
N LEU A 132 4.41 5.32 -8.79
CA LEU A 132 5.86 5.37 -8.59
C LEU A 132 6.23 6.28 -7.41
N CYS A 133 7.41 6.03 -6.82
CA CYS A 133 7.94 6.89 -5.78
C CYS A 133 8.31 8.28 -6.33
N THR A 134 8.11 9.30 -5.50
CA THR A 134 8.55 10.66 -5.82
C THR A 134 10.07 10.77 -5.74
N PRO A 135 10.69 11.69 -6.50
CA PRO A 135 12.11 12.00 -6.35
C PRO A 135 12.44 12.49 -4.94
N LEU A 136 13.64 12.19 -4.48
CA LEU A 136 14.19 12.65 -3.21
C LEU A 136 15.22 13.76 -3.46
N GLN A 137 15.49 14.56 -2.44
CA GLN A 137 16.53 15.60 -2.52
C GLN A 137 17.95 15.03 -2.55
N GLU A 138 18.16 13.87 -1.96
CA GLU A 138 19.45 13.19 -1.89
C GLU A 138 19.63 12.25 -3.09
N GLU A 139 20.55 12.58 -3.99
CA GLU A 139 20.79 11.85 -5.24
C GLU A 139 21.01 10.34 -5.08
N PRO A 140 21.79 9.82 -4.09
CA PRO A 140 21.94 8.38 -3.96
C PRO A 140 20.63 7.63 -3.80
N TYR A 141 19.66 8.23 -3.11
CA TYR A 141 18.36 7.64 -2.88
C TYR A 141 17.43 7.75 -4.10
N ASN A 142 17.61 8.76 -4.96
CA ASN A 142 16.85 8.85 -6.20
C ASN A 142 17.17 7.69 -7.15
N ALA A 143 18.42 7.27 -7.22
CA ALA A 143 18.84 6.12 -8.01
C ALA A 143 18.23 4.81 -7.52
N ILE A 144 17.96 4.70 -6.20
CA ILE A 144 17.32 3.53 -5.59
C ILE A 144 15.81 3.56 -5.80
N SER A 145 15.18 4.74 -5.67
CA SER A 145 13.72 4.89 -5.74
C SER A 145 13.17 4.93 -7.17
N ALA A 146 14.03 5.14 -8.12
CA ALA A 146 13.66 5.10 -9.54
C ALA A 146 13.52 3.68 -10.05
#